data_4b201b253b406fc1d6056eaf0086359b
#
_entry.id   4b201b253b406fc1d6056eaf0086359b
#
_cell.length_a   1.000
_cell.length_b   1.000
_cell.length_c   1.000
_cell.angle_alpha   90.00
_cell.angle_beta   90.00
_cell.angle_gamma   90.00
#
_symmetry.space_group_name_H-M   'P 1'
#
loop_
_entity.id
_entity.type
_entity.pdbx_description
1 polymer ?
#
loop_
_entity_poly.entity_id
_entity_poly.type
_entity_poly.pdbx_seq_one_letter_code
_entity_poly.pdbx_strand_id
1 'polypeptide(L)'
;NEIDASQALRYRVFYDEMNAIPSREMAARRRDFDNFDSACDHLLVIDSSRVGFYESVVGTYRLSRRETAIRAGGFYTASEYDIGDIIAQKGELLELGRSCVAKDYRTGHTMALLWRGIAAYVFSHEIAWIFGCASLSGTNPDELALPLSYLHHFG
;
A
#
# COMPACT_ATOMS: atom_id res chain seq x y z
N ASN A 1 -3.94 17.96 2.91
CA ASN A 1 -4.88 17.05 3.57
C ASN A 1 -4.19 15.71 3.86
N GLU A 2 -4.89 14.73 4.42
CA GLU A 2 -4.37 13.41 4.82
C GLU A 2 -3.87 12.60 3.64
N ILE A 3 -4.63 12.57 2.55
CA ILE A 3 -4.22 11.90 1.30
C ILE A 3 -2.92 12.52 0.78
N ASP A 4 -2.84 13.84 0.72
CA ASP A 4 -1.65 14.53 0.23
C ASP A 4 -0.41 14.28 1.13
N ALA A 5 -0.60 14.13 2.44
CA ALA A 5 0.47 13.75 3.36
C ALA A 5 0.94 12.31 3.14
N SER A 6 0.02 11.36 2.91
CA SER A 6 0.38 9.98 2.54
C SER A 6 1.14 9.93 1.21
N GLN A 7 0.70 10.67 0.21
CA GLN A 7 1.37 10.81 -1.09
C GLN A 7 2.78 11.39 -0.96
N ALA A 8 2.98 12.35 -0.04
CA ALA A 8 4.29 12.92 0.24
C ALA A 8 5.24 11.90 0.89
N LEU A 9 4.74 11.11 1.86
CA LEU A 9 5.52 10.04 2.46
C LEU A 9 5.89 8.98 1.42
N ARG A 10 4.93 8.53 0.59
CA ARG A 10 5.15 7.55 -0.47
C ARG A 10 6.21 8.05 -1.47
N TYR A 11 6.15 9.33 -1.86
CA TYR A 11 7.15 9.91 -2.76
C TYR A 11 8.57 9.82 -2.18
N ARG A 12 8.76 10.23 -0.93
CA ARG A 12 10.05 10.14 -0.25
C ARG A 12 10.57 8.70 -0.23
N VAL A 13 9.69 7.74 0.10
CA VAL A 13 10.11 6.34 0.22
C VAL A 13 10.36 5.71 -1.15
N PHE A 14 9.42 5.81 -2.09
CA PHE A 14 9.53 5.08 -3.36
C PHE A 14 10.54 5.71 -4.32
N TYR A 15 10.60 7.03 -4.39
CA TYR A 15 11.42 7.72 -5.39
C TYR A 15 12.75 8.25 -4.83
N ASP A 16 12.74 8.88 -3.65
CA ASP A 16 13.98 9.43 -3.10
C ASP A 16 14.86 8.35 -2.44
N GLU A 17 14.26 7.31 -1.82
CA GLU A 17 15.02 6.26 -1.14
C GLU A 17 15.20 5.00 -2.00
N MET A 18 14.13 4.52 -2.67
CA MET A 18 14.14 3.26 -3.42
C MET A 18 14.46 3.43 -4.90
N ASN A 19 14.68 4.67 -5.35
CA ASN A 19 15.07 5.03 -6.72
C ASN A 19 14.07 4.59 -7.82
N ALA A 20 12.79 4.47 -7.51
CA ALA A 20 11.76 4.31 -8.53
C ALA A 20 11.72 5.55 -9.43
N ILE A 21 11.23 5.42 -10.65
CA ILE A 21 11.17 6.52 -11.62
C ILE A 21 9.80 7.20 -11.54
N PRO A 22 9.70 8.45 -11.04
CA PRO A 22 8.44 9.16 -10.99
C PRO A 22 8.03 9.68 -12.37
N SER A 23 6.73 9.87 -12.60
CA SER A 23 6.27 10.68 -13.72
C SER A 23 6.71 12.13 -13.57
N ARG A 24 6.68 12.92 -14.67
CA ARG A 24 6.99 14.36 -14.63
C ARG A 24 6.13 15.10 -13.61
N GLU A 25 4.85 14.75 -13.54
CA GLU A 25 3.90 15.40 -12.63
C GLU A 25 4.15 15.01 -11.17
N MET A 26 4.40 13.73 -10.89
CA MET A 26 4.80 13.27 -9.56
C MET A 26 6.08 13.96 -9.08
N ALA A 27 7.08 14.08 -9.96
CA ALA A 27 8.34 14.77 -9.64
C ALA A 27 8.12 16.25 -9.34
N ALA A 28 7.31 16.95 -10.15
CA ALA A 28 7.01 18.36 -9.96
C ALA A 28 6.27 18.64 -8.65
N ARG A 29 5.35 17.77 -8.27
CA ARG A 29 4.56 17.88 -7.03
C ARG A 29 5.24 17.26 -5.81
N ARG A 30 6.26 16.43 -6.01
CA ARG A 30 6.86 15.55 -5.00
C ARG A 30 5.79 14.73 -4.25
N ARG A 31 4.92 14.10 -5.03
CA ARG A 31 3.80 13.25 -4.56
C ARG A 31 3.73 11.98 -5.40
N ASP A 32 3.55 10.83 -4.74
CA ASP A 32 3.13 9.60 -5.39
C ASP A 32 1.61 9.56 -5.43
N PHE A 33 1.02 9.59 -6.61
CA PHE A 33 -0.44 9.59 -6.75
C PHE A 33 -0.88 8.82 -7.99
N ASP A 34 -2.08 8.29 -7.92
CA ASP A 34 -2.77 7.67 -9.03
C ASP A 34 -4.30 7.88 -8.91
N ASN A 35 -5.05 7.37 -9.88
CA ASN A 35 -6.50 7.53 -9.91
C ASN A 35 -7.24 6.80 -8.78
N PHE A 36 -6.59 5.86 -8.11
CA PHE A 36 -7.18 5.12 -7.01
C PHE A 36 -7.22 5.93 -5.71
N ASP A 37 -6.29 6.87 -5.52
CA ASP A 37 -6.12 7.57 -4.24
C ASP A 37 -7.38 8.30 -3.78
N SER A 38 -8.14 8.89 -4.70
CA SER A 38 -9.36 9.63 -4.37
C SER A 38 -10.55 8.75 -4.00
N ALA A 39 -10.52 7.48 -4.39
CA ALA A 39 -11.59 6.53 -4.13
C ALA A 39 -11.30 5.64 -2.91
N CYS A 40 -10.03 5.41 -2.59
CA CYS A 40 -9.59 4.52 -1.52
C CYS A 40 -9.57 5.18 -0.14
N ASP A 41 -9.64 4.36 0.89
CA ASP A 41 -9.32 4.78 2.25
C ASP A 41 -7.80 4.74 2.48
N HIS A 42 -7.30 5.59 3.36
CA HIS A 42 -5.88 5.69 3.68
C HIS A 42 -5.66 5.51 5.18
N LEU A 43 -4.93 4.44 5.54
CA LEU A 43 -4.47 4.24 6.91
C LEU A 43 -3.17 5.00 7.12
N LEU A 44 -3.09 5.77 8.19
CA LEU A 44 -1.91 6.56 8.54
C LEU A 44 -1.41 6.21 9.94
N VAL A 45 -0.09 6.15 10.09
CA VAL A 45 0.57 6.21 11.40
C VAL A 45 1.16 7.59 11.55
N ILE A 46 0.78 8.27 12.64
CA ILE A 46 1.14 9.65 12.90
C ILE A 46 2.02 9.71 14.16
N ASP A 47 3.18 10.33 14.05
CA ASP A 47 4.00 10.73 15.20
C ASP A 47 3.60 12.14 15.65
N SER A 48 2.82 12.23 16.71
CA SER A 48 2.32 13.50 17.26
C SER A 48 3.41 14.39 17.87
N SER A 49 4.63 13.90 18.06
CA SER A 49 5.76 14.70 18.55
C SER A 49 6.39 15.55 17.44
N ARG A 50 6.13 15.24 16.16
CA ARG A 50 6.67 16.00 15.04
C ARG A 50 5.88 17.28 14.76
N VAL A 51 6.61 18.31 14.40
CA VAL A 51 6.01 19.57 13.96
C VAL A 51 5.73 19.52 12.47
N GLY A 52 4.48 19.87 12.09
CA GLY A 52 4.04 19.79 10.69
C GLY A 52 3.33 18.49 10.38
N PHE A 53 2.14 18.62 9.75
CA PHE A 53 1.28 17.46 9.49
C PHE A 53 1.92 16.49 8.47
N TYR A 54 2.59 16.99 7.44
CA TYR A 54 3.25 16.15 6.44
C TYR A 54 4.43 15.35 6.99
N GLU A 55 5.17 15.94 7.92
CA GLU A 55 6.31 15.33 8.58
C GLU A 55 5.88 14.34 9.65
N SER A 56 4.69 14.53 10.24
CA SER A 56 4.15 13.65 11.27
C SER A 56 3.64 12.30 10.71
N VAL A 57 3.28 12.23 9.43
CA VAL A 57 2.88 10.96 8.80
C VAL A 57 4.12 10.13 8.53
N VAL A 58 4.24 9.01 9.28
CA VAL A 58 5.44 8.14 9.27
C VAL A 58 5.17 6.74 8.73
N GLY A 59 3.93 6.36 8.55
CA GLY A 59 3.54 5.11 7.92
C GLY A 59 2.18 5.22 7.24
N THR A 60 1.98 4.49 6.15
CA THR A 60 0.71 4.49 5.41
C THR A 60 0.45 3.15 4.72
N TYR A 61 -0.84 2.85 4.58
CA TYR A 61 -1.41 1.85 3.66
C TYR A 61 -2.59 2.45 2.92
N ARG A 62 -2.77 2.06 1.67
CA ARG A 62 -3.99 2.31 0.90
C ARG A 62 -4.89 1.09 1.00
N LEU A 63 -6.17 1.31 1.27
CA LEU A 63 -7.19 0.30 1.54
C LEU A 63 -8.30 0.42 0.50
N SER A 64 -8.52 -0.60 -0.31
CA SER A 64 -9.53 -0.61 -1.36
C SER A 64 -10.50 -1.76 -1.17
N ARG A 65 -11.77 -1.46 -0.85
CA ARG A 65 -12.86 -2.43 -0.78
C ARG A 65 -13.54 -2.58 -2.14
N ARG A 66 -14.43 -3.57 -2.29
CA ARG A 66 -15.20 -3.78 -3.54
C ARG A 66 -15.89 -2.50 -4.03
N GLU A 67 -16.58 -1.81 -3.16
CA GLU A 67 -17.26 -0.54 -3.50
C GLU A 67 -16.28 0.50 -4.02
N THR A 68 -15.14 0.62 -3.38
CA THR A 68 -14.04 1.51 -3.76
C THR A 68 -13.47 1.13 -5.13
N ALA A 69 -13.22 -0.16 -5.34
CA ALA A 69 -12.72 -0.69 -6.60
C ALA A 69 -13.70 -0.40 -7.76
N ILE A 70 -15.00 -0.57 -7.55
CA ILE A 70 -16.02 -0.22 -8.57
C ILE A 70 -15.90 1.26 -8.97
N ARG A 71 -15.77 2.17 -8.02
CA ARG A 71 -15.62 3.61 -8.29
C ARG A 71 -14.30 3.95 -9.00
N ALA A 72 -13.25 3.21 -8.71
CA ALA A 72 -11.92 3.40 -9.30
C ALA A 72 -11.73 2.69 -10.65
N GLY A 73 -12.71 1.89 -11.11
CA GLY A 73 -12.62 1.12 -12.35
C GLY A 73 -11.98 -0.25 -12.22
N GLY A 74 -11.80 -0.77 -11.00
CA GLY A 74 -11.24 -2.07 -10.67
C GLY A 74 -10.32 -2.03 -9.44
N PHE A 75 -9.79 -3.18 -9.06
CA PHE A 75 -8.69 -3.27 -8.11
C PHE A 75 -7.36 -2.99 -8.82
N TYR A 76 -6.40 -2.38 -8.14
CA TYR A 76 -5.06 -2.13 -8.71
C TYR A 76 -4.38 -3.45 -9.13
N THR A 77 -4.48 -4.50 -8.31
CA THR A 77 -3.90 -5.82 -8.59
C THR A 77 -4.39 -6.41 -9.92
N ALA A 78 -5.61 -6.08 -10.36
CA ALA A 78 -6.13 -6.54 -11.66
C ALA A 78 -5.38 -5.96 -12.88
N SER A 79 -4.61 -4.89 -12.70
CA SER A 79 -3.74 -4.35 -13.75
C SER A 79 -2.45 -5.14 -13.95
N GLU A 80 -2.09 -5.99 -12.98
CA GLU A 80 -0.83 -6.75 -12.98
C GLU A 80 -1.07 -8.27 -13.06
N TYR A 81 -2.20 -8.75 -12.52
CA TYR A 81 -2.52 -10.16 -12.40
C TYR A 81 -3.97 -10.45 -12.76
N ASP A 82 -4.25 -11.67 -13.25
CA ASP A 82 -5.61 -12.18 -13.29
C ASP A 82 -6.06 -12.54 -11.87
N ILE A 83 -7.02 -11.77 -11.36
CA ILE A 83 -7.60 -11.95 -10.02
C ILE A 83 -9.06 -12.41 -10.08
N GLY A 84 -9.50 -13.00 -11.20
CA GLY A 84 -10.87 -13.46 -11.40
C GLY A 84 -11.35 -14.35 -10.26
N ASP A 85 -10.55 -15.32 -9.83
CA ASP A 85 -10.86 -16.23 -8.73
C ASP A 85 -10.96 -15.53 -7.37
N ILE A 86 -10.19 -14.48 -7.14
CA ILE A 86 -10.28 -13.66 -5.92
C ILE A 86 -11.58 -12.86 -5.94
N ILE A 87 -11.89 -12.21 -7.06
CA ILE A 87 -13.11 -11.41 -7.22
C ILE A 87 -14.35 -12.27 -7.07
N ALA A 88 -14.31 -13.54 -7.49
CA ALA A 88 -15.43 -14.49 -7.37
C ALA A 88 -15.69 -14.97 -5.93
N GLN A 89 -14.76 -14.73 -4.99
CA GLN A 89 -14.96 -15.14 -3.59
C GLN A 89 -16.15 -14.43 -2.95
N LYS A 90 -16.86 -15.17 -2.10
CA LYS A 90 -17.96 -14.62 -1.30
C LYS A 90 -17.42 -13.77 -0.15
N GLY A 91 -18.17 -12.73 0.19
CA GLY A 91 -17.80 -11.79 1.26
C GLY A 91 -17.07 -10.55 0.75
N GLU A 92 -16.77 -9.65 1.68
CA GLU A 92 -16.12 -8.40 1.35
C GLU A 92 -14.61 -8.62 1.15
N LEU A 93 -14.07 -7.96 0.13
CA LEU A 93 -12.65 -8.01 -0.23
C LEU A 93 -11.96 -6.73 0.18
N LEU A 94 -10.71 -6.85 0.60
CA LEU A 94 -9.82 -5.73 0.87
C LEU A 94 -8.50 -5.89 0.13
N GLU A 95 -8.23 -5.01 -0.81
CA GLU A 95 -6.90 -4.86 -1.39
C GLU A 95 -6.06 -3.91 -0.54
N LEU A 96 -4.88 -4.38 -0.14
CA LEU A 96 -3.85 -3.59 0.51
C LEU A 96 -2.81 -3.14 -0.51
N GLY A 97 -2.55 -1.84 -0.57
CA GLY A 97 -1.58 -1.30 -1.50
C GLY A 97 -0.78 -0.13 -0.93
N ARG A 98 0.21 0.32 -1.68
CA ARG A 98 1.02 1.52 -1.37
C ARG A 98 1.55 1.54 0.06
N SER A 99 1.91 0.37 0.61
CA SER A 99 2.52 0.25 1.93
C SER A 99 3.87 0.95 1.97
N CYS A 100 4.04 1.89 2.87
CA CYS A 100 5.37 2.40 3.16
C CYS A 100 5.50 2.97 4.57
N VAL A 101 6.73 2.95 5.07
CA VAL A 101 7.10 3.48 6.39
C VAL A 101 8.35 4.33 6.20
N ALA A 102 8.39 5.52 6.82
CA ALA A 102 9.55 6.38 6.84
C ALA A 102 10.76 5.65 7.42
N LYS A 103 11.96 5.89 6.87
CA LYS A 103 13.19 5.13 7.15
C LYS A 103 13.46 4.95 8.64
N ASP A 104 13.38 6.04 9.41
CA ASP A 104 13.69 6.03 10.84
C ASP A 104 12.61 5.33 11.70
N TYR A 105 11.48 4.99 11.08
CA TYR A 105 10.32 4.35 11.72
C TYR A 105 10.12 2.89 11.31
N ARG A 106 11.05 2.29 10.55
CA ARG A 106 10.99 0.87 10.13
C ARG A 106 11.33 -0.05 11.29
N THR A 107 10.48 -0.01 12.31
CA THR A 107 10.59 -0.81 13.53
C THR A 107 9.39 -1.74 13.66
N GLY A 108 9.52 -2.79 14.48
CA GLY A 108 8.41 -3.69 14.79
C GLY A 108 7.20 -2.96 15.38
N HIS A 109 7.42 -1.87 16.11
CA HIS A 109 6.35 -1.07 16.69
C HIS A 109 5.47 -0.39 15.63
N THR A 110 6.07 0.29 14.64
CA THR A 110 5.31 0.95 13.55
C THR A 110 4.55 -0.07 12.72
N MET A 111 5.17 -1.22 12.41
CA MET A 111 4.48 -2.31 11.71
C MET A 111 3.31 -2.85 12.52
N ALA A 112 3.47 -3.02 13.83
CA ALA A 112 2.39 -3.46 14.71
C ALA A 112 1.21 -2.45 14.72
N LEU A 113 1.49 -1.14 14.70
CA LEU A 113 0.45 -0.12 14.62
C LEU A 113 -0.32 -0.19 13.30
N LEU A 114 0.39 -0.36 12.16
CA LEU A 114 -0.26 -0.53 10.85
C LEU A 114 -1.15 -1.76 10.84
N TRP A 115 -0.66 -2.92 11.30
CA TRP A 115 -1.47 -4.13 11.35
C TRP A 115 -2.65 -4.05 12.33
N ARG A 116 -2.50 -3.34 13.44
CA ARG A 116 -3.64 -3.05 14.34
C ARG A 116 -4.70 -2.20 13.66
N GLY A 117 -4.29 -1.19 12.88
CA GLY A 117 -5.21 -0.37 12.08
C GLY A 117 -5.92 -1.20 11.01
N ILE A 118 -5.18 -2.06 10.29
CA ILE A 118 -5.75 -2.99 9.30
C ILE A 118 -6.73 -3.94 9.98
N ALA A 119 -6.38 -4.54 11.11
CA ALA A 119 -7.28 -5.43 11.85
C ALA A 119 -8.58 -4.73 12.28
N ALA A 120 -8.48 -3.51 12.81
CA ALA A 120 -9.67 -2.72 13.17
C ALA A 120 -10.55 -2.45 11.94
N TYR A 121 -9.96 -2.12 10.79
CA TYR A 121 -10.65 -1.91 9.53
C TYR A 121 -11.35 -3.19 9.04
N VAL A 122 -10.64 -4.33 9.09
CA VAL A 122 -11.16 -5.67 8.72
C VAL A 122 -12.40 -6.02 9.53
N PHE A 123 -12.36 -5.84 10.85
CA PHE A 123 -13.52 -6.11 11.71
C PHE A 123 -14.67 -5.13 11.48
N SER A 124 -14.36 -3.84 11.28
CA SER A 124 -15.39 -2.82 11.07
C SER A 124 -16.14 -2.97 9.75
N HIS A 125 -15.53 -3.57 8.76
CA HIS A 125 -16.10 -3.75 7.42
C HIS A 125 -16.39 -5.20 7.05
N GLU A 126 -16.31 -6.13 8.02
CA GLU A 126 -16.59 -7.55 7.82
C GLU A 126 -15.83 -8.16 6.64
N ILE A 127 -14.53 -7.77 6.50
CA ILE A 127 -13.67 -8.24 5.42
C ILE A 127 -13.44 -9.74 5.54
N ALA A 128 -13.75 -10.48 4.47
CA ALA A 128 -13.56 -11.92 4.40
C ALA A 128 -12.18 -12.30 3.82
N TRP A 129 -11.65 -11.49 2.90
CA TRP A 129 -10.40 -11.78 2.19
C TRP A 129 -9.55 -10.52 2.07
N ILE A 130 -8.25 -10.67 2.31
CA ILE A 130 -7.25 -9.63 2.12
C ILE A 130 -6.28 -10.10 1.04
N PHE A 131 -5.94 -9.21 0.11
CA PHE A 131 -4.97 -9.48 -0.93
C PHE A 131 -4.23 -8.20 -1.33
N GLY A 132 -3.22 -8.33 -2.18
CA GLY A 132 -2.45 -7.21 -2.73
C GLY A 132 -1.20 -7.68 -3.43
N CYS A 133 -0.52 -6.76 -4.13
CA CYS A 133 0.75 -7.01 -4.78
C CYS A 133 1.89 -6.84 -3.79
N ALA A 134 2.79 -7.81 -3.75
CA ALA A 134 4.07 -7.71 -3.06
C ALA A 134 5.21 -7.77 -4.10
N SER A 135 6.20 -6.88 -3.96
CA SER A 135 7.35 -6.84 -4.85
C SER A 135 8.60 -7.30 -4.12
N LEU A 136 9.35 -8.21 -4.76
CA LEU A 136 10.72 -8.54 -4.37
C LEU A 136 11.68 -7.53 -4.98
N SER A 137 12.82 -7.28 -4.31
CA SER A 137 13.85 -6.40 -4.84
C SER A 137 14.57 -7.05 -6.03
N GLY A 138 14.70 -6.31 -7.14
CA GLY A 138 15.38 -6.78 -8.35
C GLY A 138 14.43 -7.36 -9.39
N THR A 139 14.99 -7.62 -10.58
CA THR A 139 14.26 -8.16 -11.74
C THR A 139 14.94 -9.40 -12.34
N ASN A 140 16.04 -9.85 -11.75
CA ASN A 140 16.76 -11.04 -12.21
C ASN A 140 16.10 -12.31 -11.66
N PRO A 141 15.49 -13.17 -12.51
CA PRO A 141 14.81 -14.38 -12.04
C PRO A 141 15.72 -15.36 -11.28
N ASP A 142 17.00 -15.44 -11.64
CA ASP A 142 17.95 -16.35 -11.00
C ASP A 142 18.25 -15.93 -9.56
N GLU A 143 18.35 -14.62 -9.30
CA GLU A 143 18.52 -14.07 -7.94
C GLU A 143 17.26 -14.23 -7.10
N LEU A 144 16.10 -14.22 -7.72
CA LEU A 144 14.79 -14.37 -7.09
C LEU A 144 14.32 -15.83 -6.98
N ALA A 145 15.05 -16.79 -7.58
CA ALA A 145 14.63 -18.20 -7.65
C ALA A 145 14.33 -18.80 -6.27
N LEU A 146 15.19 -18.55 -5.28
CA LEU A 146 14.99 -19.11 -3.93
C LEU A 146 13.75 -18.51 -3.21
N PRO A 147 13.57 -17.18 -3.09
CA PRO A 147 12.38 -16.63 -2.46
C PRO A 147 11.10 -16.97 -3.23
N LEU A 148 11.12 -17.02 -4.57
CA LEU A 148 9.96 -17.41 -5.37
C LEU A 148 9.61 -18.89 -5.17
N SER A 149 10.60 -19.78 -5.13
CA SER A 149 10.39 -21.20 -4.83
C SER A 149 9.80 -21.40 -3.42
N TYR A 150 10.28 -20.64 -2.42
CA TYR A 150 9.71 -20.68 -1.08
C TYR A 150 8.23 -20.28 -1.09
N LEU A 151 7.87 -19.16 -1.73
CA LEU A 151 6.48 -18.72 -1.84
C LEU A 151 5.61 -19.73 -2.59
N HIS A 152 6.15 -20.39 -3.63
CA HIS A 152 5.40 -21.41 -4.38
C HIS A 152 5.09 -22.67 -3.56
N HIS A 153 5.99 -23.08 -2.66
CA HIS A 153 5.83 -24.32 -1.90
C HIS A 153 5.18 -24.15 -0.53
N PHE A 154 5.24 -22.97 0.04
CA PHE A 154 4.87 -22.71 1.46
C PHE A 154 3.95 -21.48 1.63
N GLY A 155 3.63 -20.75 0.54
CA GLY A 155 2.76 -19.57 0.56
C GLY A 155 1.28 -19.84 0.25
#